data_c555a56ec79c424f4139338a6d112c63
#
_entry.id   c555a56ec79c424f4139338a6d112c63
#
_cell.length_a   1.000
_cell.length_b   1.000
_cell.length_c   1.000
_cell.angle_alpha   90.00
_cell.angle_beta   90.00
_cell.angle_gamma   90.00
#
_symmetry.space_group_name_H-M   'P 1'
#
loop_
_entity.id
_entity.type
_entity.pdbx_description
1 polymer ?
#
loop_
_entity_poly.entity_id
_entity_poly.type
_entity_poly.pdbx_seq_one_letter_code
_entity_poly.pdbx_strand_id
1 'polypeptide(L)'
;MKHSKKVAGVAGILSVVWLGLTAAVAASQSRLLFNPLGSRREVLKPYSAGHRTRAVVIRAKDGTRLSGWLMTPRLAGPHPGVVYFGGRSEEVSWVARDAGKLFPGMAVLAVNYRGYGDSHGDPAETHFVEDGRMLYDWLIDRHHVDPKRMAVVGRSLGSGVAVQVAMEREPCAVVLVTPYDSILAIAKRKFRTLPVEYVLRHKFESVKYAEKINAPVYVLRSEHDDIVPHSHTDLLVQKLGTLQADEIVPGSNHINIPYLEETQQRIAYFLTDRFYPQPVLPV
;
A
#
# COMPACT_ATOMS: atom_id res chain seq x y z
N MET A 1 51.45 -18.44 20.63
CA MET A 1 51.41 -18.27 19.15
C MET A 1 50.38 -19.16 18.41
N LYS A 2 50.23 -20.47 18.72
CA LYS A 2 49.26 -21.35 18.02
C LYS A 2 47.76 -20.97 18.27
N HIS A 3 47.40 -20.47 19.47
CA HIS A 3 46.01 -20.06 19.80
C HIS A 3 45.59 -18.79 19.04
N SER A 4 46.48 -17.80 18.91
CA SER A 4 46.20 -16.53 18.21
C SER A 4 45.94 -16.74 16.71
N LYS A 5 46.64 -17.68 16.05
CA LYS A 5 46.44 -18.02 14.63
C LYS A 5 45.10 -18.75 14.40
N LYS A 6 44.65 -19.59 15.35
CA LYS A 6 43.34 -20.26 15.27
C LYS A 6 42.21 -19.26 15.43
N VAL A 7 42.31 -18.31 16.39
CA VAL A 7 41.31 -17.24 16.60
C VAL A 7 41.22 -16.32 15.41
N ALA A 8 42.34 -15.92 14.81
CA ALA A 8 42.37 -15.11 13.60
C ALA A 8 41.74 -15.84 12.38
N GLY A 9 41.98 -17.15 12.25
CA GLY A 9 41.35 -17.96 11.20
C GLY A 9 39.82 -18.07 11.36
N VAL A 10 39.34 -18.28 12.57
CA VAL A 10 37.88 -18.33 12.85
C VAL A 10 37.23 -16.97 12.60
N ALA A 11 37.83 -15.87 13.06
CA ALA A 11 37.34 -14.52 12.80
C ALA A 11 37.29 -14.19 11.30
N GLY A 12 38.30 -14.62 10.53
CA GLY A 12 38.32 -14.45 9.09
C GLY A 12 37.17 -15.20 8.39
N ILE A 13 36.89 -16.45 8.78
CA ILE A 13 35.78 -17.24 8.23
C ILE A 13 34.45 -16.59 8.57
N LEU A 14 34.25 -16.16 9.81
CA LEU A 14 33.00 -15.48 10.23
C LEU A 14 32.77 -14.17 9.46
N SER A 15 33.83 -13.40 9.20
CA SER A 15 33.75 -12.18 8.39
C SER A 15 33.35 -12.46 6.94
N VAL A 16 33.91 -13.50 6.32
CA VAL A 16 33.55 -13.90 4.95
C VAL A 16 32.08 -14.37 4.88
N VAL A 17 31.63 -15.18 5.83
CA VAL A 17 30.24 -15.64 5.92
C VAL A 17 29.29 -14.44 6.09
N TRP A 18 29.63 -13.51 6.99
CA TRP A 18 28.82 -12.31 7.23
C TRP A 18 28.73 -11.41 5.99
N LEU A 19 29.84 -11.16 5.28
CA LEU A 19 29.87 -10.41 4.04
C LEU A 19 29.06 -11.11 2.95
N GLY A 20 29.18 -12.44 2.84
CA GLY A 20 28.41 -13.24 1.88
C GLY A 20 26.90 -13.16 2.13
N LEU A 21 26.46 -13.25 3.39
CA LEU A 21 25.05 -13.09 3.76
C LEU A 21 24.55 -11.68 3.47
N THR A 22 25.35 -10.67 3.77
CA THR A 22 25.00 -9.26 3.49
C THR A 22 24.83 -9.04 1.98
N ALA A 23 25.75 -9.53 1.18
CA ALA A 23 25.68 -9.45 -0.27
C ALA A 23 24.47 -10.22 -0.85
N ALA A 24 24.17 -11.39 -0.33
CA ALA A 24 23.01 -12.19 -0.72
C ALA A 24 21.67 -11.45 -0.42
N VAL A 25 21.55 -10.86 0.76
CA VAL A 25 20.37 -10.04 1.12
C VAL A 25 20.27 -8.80 0.22
N ALA A 26 21.40 -8.11 0.00
CA ALA A 26 21.44 -6.94 -0.88
C ALA A 26 21.04 -7.28 -2.33
N ALA A 27 21.46 -8.42 -2.85
CA ALA A 27 21.13 -8.87 -4.20
C ALA A 27 19.67 -9.34 -4.34
N SER A 28 19.12 -9.97 -3.30
CA SER A 28 17.77 -10.56 -3.33
C SER A 28 16.67 -9.63 -2.78
N GLN A 29 17.01 -8.45 -2.25
CA GLN A 29 16.09 -7.58 -1.53
C GLN A 29 14.82 -7.22 -2.31
N SER A 30 14.91 -6.91 -3.60
CA SER A 30 13.74 -6.58 -4.40
C SER A 30 12.78 -7.77 -4.51
N ARG A 31 13.32 -8.98 -4.72
CA ARG A 31 12.51 -10.21 -4.75
C ARG A 31 11.91 -10.53 -3.38
N LEU A 32 12.67 -10.36 -2.30
CA LEU A 32 12.19 -10.58 -0.93
C LEU A 32 11.13 -9.56 -0.52
N LEU A 33 11.28 -8.29 -0.92
CA LEU A 33 10.36 -7.23 -0.54
C LEU A 33 9.10 -7.23 -1.39
N PHE A 34 9.22 -7.31 -2.71
CA PHE A 34 8.07 -7.13 -3.61
C PHE A 34 7.38 -8.45 -3.95
N ASN A 35 8.16 -9.52 -4.20
CA ASN A 35 7.66 -10.86 -4.55
C ASN A 35 6.46 -10.80 -5.52
N PRO A 36 6.63 -10.23 -6.73
CA PRO A 36 5.53 -9.98 -7.64
C PRO A 36 4.84 -11.29 -8.03
N LEU A 37 3.51 -11.28 -7.97
CA LEU A 37 2.67 -12.35 -8.49
C LEU A 37 2.30 -12.03 -9.93
N GLY A 38 2.49 -12.98 -10.83
CA GLY A 38 1.99 -12.90 -12.20
C GLY A 38 0.46 -12.90 -12.25
N SER A 39 -0.07 -12.58 -13.42
CA SER A 39 -1.51 -12.61 -13.67
C SER A 39 -2.09 -13.99 -13.32
N ARG A 40 -3.08 -14.04 -12.47
CA ARG A 40 -3.96 -15.19 -12.36
C ARG A 40 -4.92 -15.16 -13.54
N ARG A 41 -4.66 -15.96 -14.56
CA ARG A 41 -5.47 -16.03 -15.80
C ARG A 41 -6.93 -16.48 -15.59
N GLU A 42 -7.31 -16.92 -14.42
CA GLU A 42 -8.70 -17.00 -14.03
C GLU A 42 -9.22 -15.58 -13.72
N VAL A 43 -9.35 -14.81 -14.77
CA VAL A 43 -10.11 -13.57 -14.72
C VAL A 43 -11.57 -13.98 -14.49
N LEU A 44 -11.95 -14.14 -13.25
CA LEU A 44 -13.33 -14.00 -12.85
C LEU A 44 -13.78 -12.69 -13.49
N LYS A 45 -14.78 -12.76 -14.41
CA LYS A 45 -15.36 -11.53 -14.97
C LYS A 45 -15.69 -10.65 -13.77
N PRO A 46 -14.97 -9.55 -13.54
CA PRO A 46 -15.15 -8.80 -12.31
C PRO A 46 -16.52 -8.15 -12.38
N TYR A 47 -17.47 -8.76 -11.71
CA TYR A 47 -18.79 -8.19 -11.53
C TYR A 47 -18.84 -7.59 -10.14
N SER A 48 -18.93 -6.28 -10.07
CA SER A 48 -19.20 -5.58 -8.83
C SER A 48 -20.60 -4.98 -8.88
N ALA A 49 -21.40 -5.27 -7.87
CA ALA A 49 -22.72 -4.67 -7.74
C ALA A 49 -22.60 -3.13 -7.70
N GLY A 50 -23.41 -2.44 -8.48
CA GLY A 50 -23.41 -0.96 -8.54
C GLY A 50 -22.32 -0.33 -9.40
N HIS A 51 -21.33 -1.07 -9.90
CA HIS A 51 -20.26 -0.55 -10.74
C HIS A 51 -20.26 -1.12 -12.17
N ARG A 52 -19.78 -0.31 -13.11
CA ARG A 52 -19.25 -0.78 -14.40
C ARG A 52 -17.77 -0.99 -14.22
N THR A 53 -17.31 -2.24 -14.40
CA THR A 53 -15.91 -2.61 -14.25
C THR A 53 -15.28 -2.84 -15.61
N ARG A 54 -14.12 -2.23 -15.86
CA ARG A 54 -13.33 -2.48 -17.07
C ARG A 54 -11.86 -2.62 -16.75
N ALA A 55 -11.17 -3.50 -17.46
CA ALA A 55 -9.73 -3.54 -17.47
C ALA A 55 -9.16 -2.27 -18.10
N VAL A 56 -8.09 -1.75 -17.55
CA VAL A 56 -7.37 -0.58 -18.06
C VAL A 56 -5.90 -0.90 -18.24
N VAL A 57 -5.31 -0.30 -19.28
CA VAL A 57 -3.86 -0.26 -19.46
C VAL A 57 -3.45 1.20 -19.49
N ILE A 58 -2.64 1.59 -18.52
CA ILE A 58 -2.17 2.96 -18.34
C ILE A 58 -0.66 2.96 -18.61
N ARG A 59 -0.16 3.99 -19.29
CA ARG A 59 1.27 4.15 -19.52
C ARG A 59 1.85 5.09 -18.48
N ALA A 60 2.86 4.63 -17.76
CA ALA A 60 3.68 5.47 -16.92
C ALA A 60 4.45 6.52 -17.74
N LYS A 61 5.06 7.51 -17.07
CA LYS A 61 5.79 8.60 -17.76
C LYS A 61 6.93 8.10 -18.64
N ASP A 62 7.55 6.98 -18.30
CA ASP A 62 8.61 6.33 -19.06
C ASP A 62 8.09 5.35 -20.15
N GLY A 63 6.77 5.30 -20.37
CA GLY A 63 6.14 4.42 -21.34
C GLY A 63 5.81 3.02 -20.83
N THR A 64 6.23 2.66 -19.60
CA THR A 64 5.93 1.35 -18.99
C THR A 64 4.42 1.11 -18.92
N ARG A 65 3.98 -0.09 -19.33
CA ARG A 65 2.56 -0.47 -19.32
C ARG A 65 2.17 -0.97 -17.93
N LEU A 66 1.17 -0.32 -17.34
CA LEU A 66 0.55 -0.72 -16.08
C LEU A 66 -0.85 -1.24 -16.37
N SER A 67 -1.20 -2.41 -15.85
CA SER A 67 -2.50 -3.04 -16.01
C SER A 67 -3.29 -3.00 -14.71
N GLY A 68 -4.60 -2.84 -14.81
CA GLY A 68 -5.46 -2.78 -13.65
C GLY A 68 -6.94 -2.67 -14.00
N TRP A 69 -7.71 -2.15 -13.07
CA TRP A 69 -9.15 -2.10 -13.14
C TRP A 69 -9.66 -0.70 -12.79
N LEU A 70 -10.60 -0.22 -13.61
CA LEU A 70 -11.40 0.96 -13.32
C LEU A 70 -12.83 0.52 -13.07
N MET A 71 -13.35 0.88 -11.91
CA MET A 71 -14.72 0.66 -11.51
C MET A 71 -15.41 2.02 -11.41
N THR A 72 -16.47 2.23 -12.19
CA THR A 72 -17.24 3.48 -12.18
C THR A 72 -18.68 3.22 -11.75
N PRO A 73 -19.27 4.04 -10.89
CA PRO A 73 -20.67 3.89 -10.52
C PRO A 73 -21.59 3.88 -11.76
N ARG A 74 -22.72 3.19 -11.66
CA ARG A 74 -23.73 3.18 -12.73
C ARG A 74 -24.60 4.42 -12.73
N LEU A 75 -24.48 5.26 -11.72
CA LEU A 75 -25.17 6.55 -11.58
C LEU A 75 -24.52 7.62 -12.44
N ALA A 76 -25.27 8.66 -12.80
CA ALA A 76 -24.74 9.83 -13.50
C ALA A 76 -24.11 10.83 -12.51
N GLY A 77 -23.14 11.62 -12.96
CA GLY A 77 -22.57 12.77 -12.24
C GLY A 77 -21.08 12.65 -11.98
N PRO A 78 -20.44 13.68 -11.43
CA PRO A 78 -19.11 13.57 -10.88
C PRO A 78 -19.15 12.75 -9.58
N HIS A 79 -18.36 11.69 -9.53
CA HIS A 79 -18.28 10.77 -8.39
C HIS A 79 -17.08 11.09 -7.50
N PRO A 80 -17.12 10.76 -6.21
CA PRO A 80 -15.89 10.65 -5.44
C PRO A 80 -14.94 9.64 -6.09
N GLY A 81 -13.64 9.86 -5.96
CA GLY A 81 -12.61 8.98 -6.53
C GLY A 81 -11.76 8.31 -5.47
N VAL A 82 -11.38 7.06 -5.71
CA VAL A 82 -10.49 6.29 -4.84
C VAL A 82 -9.37 5.67 -5.68
N VAL A 83 -8.12 5.88 -5.27
CA VAL A 83 -6.99 5.10 -5.78
C VAL A 83 -6.58 4.09 -4.73
N TYR A 84 -6.59 2.81 -5.09
CA TYR A 84 -6.21 1.71 -4.22
C TYR A 84 -4.78 1.24 -4.51
N PHE A 85 -3.96 1.19 -3.47
CA PHE A 85 -2.58 0.70 -3.49
C PHE A 85 -2.47 -0.64 -2.76
N GLY A 86 -2.22 -1.69 -3.52
CA GLY A 86 -2.15 -3.06 -3.03
C GLY A 86 -0.93 -3.33 -2.15
N GLY A 87 -0.97 -4.47 -1.46
CA GLY A 87 0.14 -4.94 -0.64
C GLY A 87 1.22 -5.68 -1.42
N ARG A 88 2.19 -6.22 -0.67
CA ARG A 88 3.19 -7.15 -1.21
C ARG A 88 2.50 -8.37 -1.80
N SER A 89 2.95 -8.80 -2.97
CA SER A 89 2.39 -9.99 -3.65
C SER A 89 0.89 -9.95 -3.89
N GLU A 90 0.32 -8.75 -4.06
CA GLU A 90 -1.12 -8.58 -4.26
C GLU A 90 -1.43 -8.25 -5.71
N GLU A 91 -2.24 -9.08 -6.36
CA GLU A 91 -2.85 -8.81 -7.64
C GLU A 91 -4.24 -8.19 -7.37
N VAL A 92 -4.52 -7.02 -7.94
CA VAL A 92 -5.63 -6.14 -7.49
C VAL A 92 -7.02 -6.47 -8.09
N SER A 93 -7.19 -7.56 -8.83
CA SER A 93 -8.48 -7.91 -9.45
C SER A 93 -9.60 -8.18 -8.42
N TRP A 94 -9.24 -8.62 -7.22
CA TRP A 94 -10.20 -8.81 -6.15
C TRP A 94 -10.90 -7.50 -5.74
N VAL A 95 -10.19 -6.36 -5.80
CA VAL A 95 -10.78 -5.04 -5.53
C VAL A 95 -11.89 -4.74 -6.54
N ALA A 96 -11.69 -5.12 -7.79
CA ALA A 96 -12.70 -4.95 -8.83
C ALA A 96 -13.95 -5.81 -8.59
N ARG A 97 -13.80 -6.98 -7.96
CA ARG A 97 -14.92 -7.84 -7.55
C ARG A 97 -15.69 -7.22 -6.37
N ASP A 98 -14.98 -6.70 -5.39
CA ASP A 98 -15.54 -6.28 -4.10
C ASP A 98 -15.79 -4.75 -4.01
N ALA A 99 -15.58 -4.00 -5.12
CA ALA A 99 -15.69 -2.55 -5.16
C ALA A 99 -17.06 -2.02 -4.67
N GLY A 100 -18.15 -2.74 -4.94
CA GLY A 100 -19.49 -2.36 -4.48
C GLY A 100 -19.65 -2.39 -2.97
N LYS A 101 -18.87 -3.20 -2.26
CA LYS A 101 -18.85 -3.28 -0.81
C LYS A 101 -17.87 -2.28 -0.20
N LEU A 102 -16.66 -2.22 -0.76
CA LEU A 102 -15.57 -1.37 -0.29
C LEU A 102 -15.81 0.13 -0.57
N PHE A 103 -16.38 0.44 -1.73
CA PHE A 103 -16.41 1.80 -2.28
C PHE A 103 -17.76 2.13 -2.93
N PRO A 104 -18.87 2.02 -2.20
CA PRO A 104 -20.21 2.21 -2.76
C PRO A 104 -20.38 3.63 -3.32
N GLY A 105 -20.77 3.74 -4.58
CA GLY A 105 -21.00 5.04 -5.25
C GLY A 105 -19.72 5.82 -5.61
N MET A 106 -18.54 5.23 -5.50
CA MET A 106 -17.24 5.87 -5.77
C MET A 106 -16.61 5.31 -7.05
N ALA A 107 -15.94 6.17 -7.82
CA ALA A 107 -15.07 5.71 -8.91
C ALA A 107 -13.76 5.19 -8.32
N VAL A 108 -13.36 3.96 -8.66
CA VAL A 108 -12.19 3.31 -8.08
C VAL A 108 -11.19 2.93 -9.15
N LEU A 109 -9.93 3.26 -8.92
CA LEU A 109 -8.80 2.83 -9.72
C LEU A 109 -7.89 1.93 -8.90
N ALA A 110 -7.76 0.67 -9.31
CA ALA A 110 -6.83 -0.28 -8.73
C ALA A 110 -5.91 -0.81 -9.83
N VAL A 111 -4.62 -0.50 -9.75
CA VAL A 111 -3.62 -0.84 -10.77
C VAL A 111 -2.51 -1.67 -10.15
N ASN A 112 -2.13 -2.74 -10.83
CA ASN A 112 -1.01 -3.57 -10.44
C ASN A 112 0.29 -2.78 -10.56
N TYR A 113 1.14 -2.86 -9.55
CA TYR A 113 2.49 -2.28 -9.61
C TYR A 113 3.31 -2.87 -10.75
N ARG A 114 4.40 -2.21 -11.12
CA ARG A 114 5.38 -2.73 -12.08
C ARG A 114 5.83 -4.14 -11.67
N GLY A 115 5.78 -5.07 -12.61
CA GLY A 115 6.09 -6.48 -12.41
C GLY A 115 4.97 -7.31 -11.77
N TYR A 116 3.83 -6.71 -11.37
CA TYR A 116 2.68 -7.43 -10.81
C TYR A 116 1.60 -7.63 -11.87
N GLY A 117 0.87 -8.74 -11.77
CA GLY A 117 -0.19 -9.07 -12.73
C GLY A 117 0.32 -9.00 -14.17
N ASP A 118 -0.35 -8.23 -15.01
CA ASP A 118 0.04 -7.97 -16.41
C ASP A 118 0.78 -6.62 -16.58
N SER A 119 1.21 -5.98 -15.49
CA SER A 119 2.03 -4.78 -15.53
C SER A 119 3.48 -5.12 -15.87
N HIS A 120 4.08 -4.32 -16.75
CA HIS A 120 5.48 -4.48 -17.15
C HIS A 120 6.42 -3.74 -16.18
N GLY A 121 7.73 -3.87 -16.42
CA GLY A 121 8.79 -3.18 -15.69
C GLY A 121 9.14 -3.84 -14.35
N ASP A 122 10.12 -3.25 -13.67
CA ASP A 122 10.66 -3.77 -12.43
C ASP A 122 10.10 -3.02 -11.21
N PRO A 123 9.76 -3.75 -10.14
CA PRO A 123 9.27 -3.14 -8.91
C PRO A 123 10.37 -2.35 -8.20
N ALA A 124 10.06 -1.11 -7.85
CA ALA A 124 10.91 -0.23 -7.04
C ALA A 124 10.05 0.76 -6.27
N GLU A 125 10.51 1.21 -5.09
CA GLU A 125 9.79 2.21 -4.28
C GLU A 125 9.53 3.49 -5.07
N THR A 126 10.55 4.03 -5.74
CA THR A 126 10.44 5.24 -6.56
C THR A 126 9.38 5.09 -7.64
N HIS A 127 9.39 3.95 -8.36
CA HIS A 127 8.39 3.68 -9.39
C HIS A 127 6.97 3.59 -8.82
N PHE A 128 6.79 2.91 -7.68
CA PHE A 128 5.47 2.76 -7.08
C PHE A 128 4.87 4.10 -6.65
N VAL A 129 5.71 5.00 -6.11
CA VAL A 129 5.28 6.32 -5.67
C VAL A 129 5.02 7.25 -6.87
N GLU A 130 5.91 7.27 -7.87
CA GLU A 130 5.73 8.08 -9.08
C GLU A 130 4.51 7.64 -9.89
N ASP A 131 4.36 6.33 -10.08
CA ASP A 131 3.18 5.76 -10.73
C ASP A 131 1.92 6.04 -9.92
N GLY A 132 1.98 5.95 -8.58
CA GLY A 132 0.85 6.26 -7.70
C GLY A 132 0.35 7.69 -7.85
N ARG A 133 1.25 8.67 -7.93
CA ARG A 133 0.92 10.08 -8.19
C ARG A 133 0.27 10.24 -9.56
N MET A 134 0.85 9.65 -10.57
CA MET A 134 0.33 9.68 -11.93
C MET A 134 -1.07 9.03 -12.02
N LEU A 135 -1.30 7.91 -11.34
CA LEU A 135 -2.59 7.23 -11.31
C LEU A 135 -3.67 8.06 -10.60
N TYR A 136 -3.30 8.79 -9.56
CA TYR A 136 -4.19 9.74 -8.87
C TYR A 136 -4.64 10.84 -9.83
N ASP A 137 -3.69 11.48 -10.51
CA ASP A 137 -3.96 12.54 -11.48
C ASP A 137 -4.79 12.00 -12.68
N TRP A 138 -4.43 10.80 -13.17
CA TRP A 138 -5.13 10.15 -14.28
C TRP A 138 -6.62 9.88 -14.00
N LEU A 139 -6.95 9.50 -12.75
CA LEU A 139 -8.34 9.24 -12.36
C LEU A 139 -9.19 10.53 -12.40
N ILE A 140 -8.62 11.63 -11.92
CA ILE A 140 -9.29 12.96 -11.96
C ILE A 140 -9.55 13.41 -13.39
N ASP A 141 -8.53 13.33 -14.25
CA ASP A 141 -8.57 13.97 -15.57
C ASP A 141 -9.55 13.29 -16.55
N ARG A 142 -9.93 12.06 -16.34
CA ARG A 142 -10.57 11.24 -17.38
C ARG A 142 -11.90 10.60 -17.06
N HIS A 143 -12.40 10.70 -15.81
CA HIS A 143 -13.46 9.80 -15.39
C HIS A 143 -14.64 10.42 -14.65
N HIS A 144 -14.93 11.71 -14.90
CA HIS A 144 -16.03 12.41 -14.21
C HIS A 144 -15.93 12.26 -12.67
N VAL A 145 -14.71 12.35 -12.16
CA VAL A 145 -14.41 12.33 -10.74
C VAL A 145 -14.37 13.77 -10.23
N ASP A 146 -14.95 13.99 -9.06
CA ASP A 146 -14.83 15.26 -8.38
C ASP A 146 -13.44 15.37 -7.71
N PRO A 147 -12.57 16.28 -8.17
CA PRO A 147 -11.21 16.40 -7.62
C PRO A 147 -11.18 16.79 -6.15
N LYS A 148 -12.27 17.37 -5.62
CA LYS A 148 -12.40 17.70 -4.20
C LYS A 148 -12.80 16.50 -3.33
N ARG A 149 -13.24 15.41 -3.94
CA ARG A 149 -13.65 14.18 -3.26
C ARG A 149 -12.80 13.00 -3.70
N MET A 150 -11.49 13.15 -3.54
CA MET A 150 -10.52 12.09 -3.82
C MET A 150 -10.01 11.47 -2.53
N ALA A 151 -9.84 10.16 -2.50
CA ALA A 151 -9.19 9.45 -1.42
C ALA A 151 -8.10 8.49 -1.94
N VAL A 152 -7.19 8.15 -1.06
CA VAL A 152 -6.23 7.07 -1.27
C VAL A 152 -6.40 6.00 -0.20
N VAL A 153 -6.33 4.74 -0.63
CA VAL A 153 -6.39 3.58 0.24
C VAL A 153 -5.14 2.74 0.02
N GLY A 154 -4.37 2.50 1.06
CA GLY A 154 -3.15 1.72 0.99
C GLY A 154 -3.14 0.56 1.96
N ARG A 155 -2.86 -0.66 1.46
CA ARG A 155 -2.73 -1.86 2.27
C ARG A 155 -1.29 -2.31 2.41
N SER A 156 -0.81 -2.58 3.63
CA SER A 156 0.53 -3.13 3.89
C SER A 156 1.61 -2.34 3.12
N LEU A 157 2.34 -2.95 2.20
CA LEU A 157 3.31 -2.24 1.34
C LEU A 157 2.71 -0.98 0.70
N GLY A 158 1.48 -1.07 0.23
CA GLY A 158 0.75 0.04 -0.39
C GLY A 158 0.43 1.20 0.57
N SER A 159 0.45 0.98 1.89
CA SER A 159 0.31 2.07 2.86
C SER A 159 1.47 3.06 2.78
N GLY A 160 2.69 2.56 2.52
CA GLY A 160 3.85 3.42 2.29
C GLY A 160 3.77 4.22 0.98
N VAL A 161 3.10 3.69 -0.05
CA VAL A 161 2.81 4.43 -1.28
C VAL A 161 1.72 5.47 -1.01
N ALA A 162 0.62 5.08 -0.33
CA ALA A 162 -0.50 5.98 -0.01
C ALA A 162 -0.06 7.19 0.81
N VAL A 163 0.80 7.00 1.81
CA VAL A 163 1.38 8.08 2.63
C VAL A 163 2.15 9.09 1.77
N GLN A 164 3.01 8.60 0.87
CA GLN A 164 3.82 9.48 0.01
C GLN A 164 2.98 10.18 -1.07
N VAL A 165 1.95 9.52 -1.61
CA VAL A 165 1.01 10.15 -2.54
C VAL A 165 0.14 11.18 -1.82
N ALA A 166 -0.38 10.86 -0.63
CA ALA A 166 -1.23 11.75 0.15
C ALA A 166 -0.53 13.05 0.55
N MET A 167 0.76 12.97 0.90
CA MET A 167 1.56 14.16 1.22
C MET A 167 1.62 15.17 0.07
N GLU A 168 1.62 14.71 -1.19
CA GLU A 168 1.80 15.60 -2.36
C GLU A 168 0.50 15.91 -3.10
N ARG A 169 -0.52 15.08 -2.99
CA ARG A 169 -1.79 15.23 -3.72
C ARG A 169 -2.95 15.71 -2.86
N GLU A 170 -2.74 15.77 -1.54
CA GLU A 170 -3.70 16.28 -0.56
C GLU A 170 -5.14 15.76 -0.79
N PRO A 171 -5.34 14.44 -0.78
CA PRO A 171 -6.68 13.88 -0.92
C PRO A 171 -7.58 14.32 0.24
N CYS A 172 -8.89 14.24 0.11
CA CYS A 172 -9.80 14.57 1.21
C CYS A 172 -9.89 13.46 2.28
N ALA A 173 -9.37 12.28 2.01
CA ALA A 173 -9.29 11.17 2.98
C ALA A 173 -8.17 10.18 2.64
N VAL A 174 -7.61 9.56 3.67
CA VAL A 174 -6.59 8.49 3.58
C VAL A 174 -7.02 7.32 4.44
N VAL A 175 -6.99 6.11 3.88
CA VAL A 175 -7.18 4.87 4.63
C VAL A 175 -5.94 4.02 4.55
N LEU A 176 -5.43 3.61 5.69
CA LEU A 176 -4.23 2.77 5.81
C LEU A 176 -4.61 1.45 6.51
N VAL A 177 -4.47 0.34 5.79
CA VAL A 177 -4.75 -1.00 6.31
C VAL A 177 -3.43 -1.71 6.61
N THR A 178 -3.23 -2.12 7.85
CA THR A 178 -1.98 -2.71 8.37
C THR A 178 -0.73 -1.91 8.01
N PRO A 179 -0.70 -0.58 8.31
CA PRO A 179 0.42 0.27 7.93
C PRO A 179 1.63 0.09 8.85
N TYR A 180 2.77 0.59 8.41
CA TYR A 180 4.04 0.51 9.10
C TYR A 180 4.80 1.86 9.07
N ASP A 181 5.71 2.03 10.02
CA ASP A 181 6.62 3.18 10.12
C ASP A 181 7.63 3.21 8.96
N SER A 182 8.33 2.08 8.72
CA SER A 182 9.23 1.91 7.58
C SER A 182 9.58 0.46 7.32
N ILE A 183 9.81 0.10 6.07
CA ILE A 183 10.39 -1.19 5.69
C ILE A 183 11.81 -1.33 6.26
N LEU A 184 12.53 -0.22 6.37
CA LEU A 184 13.86 -0.21 7.00
C LEU A 184 13.80 -0.69 8.46
N ALA A 185 12.85 -0.19 9.25
CA ALA A 185 12.73 -0.58 10.66
C ALA A 185 12.33 -2.06 10.82
N ILE A 186 11.39 -2.54 10.00
CA ILE A 186 11.01 -3.96 9.94
C ILE A 186 12.22 -4.83 9.57
N ALA A 187 13.00 -4.42 8.56
CA ALA A 187 14.21 -5.13 8.13
C ALA A 187 15.30 -5.15 9.22
N LYS A 188 15.53 -4.03 9.93
CA LYS A 188 16.44 -3.96 11.09
C LYS A 188 16.04 -4.95 12.19
N ARG A 189 14.76 -5.06 12.48
CA ARG A 189 14.26 -6.03 13.46
C ARG A 189 14.48 -7.48 13.02
N LYS A 190 14.26 -7.78 11.74
CA LYS A 190 14.39 -9.13 11.17
C LYS A 190 15.83 -9.56 10.98
N PHE A 191 16.71 -8.65 10.57
CA PHE A 191 18.11 -8.91 10.23
C PHE A 191 19.06 -8.16 11.18
N ARG A 192 18.95 -8.45 12.48
CA ARG A 192 19.62 -7.69 13.57
C ARG A 192 21.16 -7.63 13.46
N THR A 193 21.77 -8.60 12.82
CA THR A 193 23.24 -8.71 12.67
C THR A 193 23.75 -8.18 11.35
N LEU A 194 22.88 -7.80 10.41
CA LEU A 194 23.24 -7.30 9.09
C LEU A 194 23.11 -5.78 9.03
N PRO A 195 23.98 -5.09 8.26
CA PRO A 195 23.97 -3.63 8.14
C PRO A 195 22.90 -3.18 7.13
N VAL A 196 21.63 -3.58 7.35
CA VAL A 196 20.52 -3.36 6.40
C VAL A 196 20.29 -1.90 6.05
N GLU A 197 20.63 -0.97 6.94
CA GLU A 197 20.48 0.49 6.70
C GLU A 197 21.34 1.01 5.55
N TYR A 198 22.47 0.35 5.28
CA TYR A 198 23.41 0.71 4.20
C TYR A 198 23.12 -0.02 2.89
N VAL A 199 22.52 -1.21 2.97
CA VAL A 199 22.29 -2.05 1.79
C VAL A 199 20.86 -2.05 1.28
N LEU A 200 19.88 -1.68 2.11
CA LEU A 200 18.47 -1.66 1.71
C LEU A 200 18.19 -0.44 0.82
N ARG A 201 17.70 -0.69 -0.39
CA ARG A 201 17.39 0.33 -1.40
C ARG A 201 15.98 0.91 -1.22
N HIS A 202 15.02 0.06 -0.87
CA HIS A 202 13.60 0.39 -0.79
C HIS A 202 13.19 0.45 0.68
N LYS A 203 13.23 1.64 1.25
CA LYS A 203 13.08 1.86 2.70
C LYS A 203 11.65 2.15 3.12
N PHE A 204 10.82 2.70 2.23
CA PHE A 204 9.44 3.10 2.50
C PHE A 204 9.28 3.72 3.90
N GLU A 205 9.96 4.82 4.13
CA GLU A 205 10.01 5.48 5.45
C GLU A 205 8.76 6.34 5.67
N SER A 206 7.59 5.71 5.81
CA SER A 206 6.28 6.37 5.98
C SER A 206 6.28 7.39 7.11
N VAL A 207 6.95 7.09 8.22
CA VAL A 207 7.06 7.95 9.39
C VAL A 207 7.67 9.33 9.08
N LYS A 208 8.50 9.45 8.04
CA LYS A 208 9.11 10.74 7.62
C LYS A 208 8.13 11.68 6.93
N TYR A 209 7.05 11.13 6.39
CA TYR A 209 6.04 11.84 5.61
C TYR A 209 4.72 12.01 6.35
N ALA A 210 4.48 11.23 7.40
CA ALA A 210 3.22 11.18 8.14
C ALA A 210 2.76 12.55 8.67
N GLU A 211 3.68 13.34 9.25
CA GLU A 211 3.38 14.68 9.79
C GLU A 211 2.96 15.69 8.71
N LYS A 212 3.24 15.40 7.44
CA LYS A 212 2.94 16.29 6.30
C LYS A 212 1.59 15.98 5.65
N ILE A 213 0.88 14.97 6.13
CA ILE A 213 -0.44 14.62 5.63
C ILE A 213 -1.46 15.54 6.28
N ASN A 214 -2.11 16.39 5.47
CA ASN A 214 -3.17 17.28 5.92
C ASN A 214 -4.56 16.64 5.89
N ALA A 215 -4.71 15.56 5.13
CA ALA A 215 -5.95 14.83 4.99
C ALA A 215 -6.29 14.01 6.24
N PRO A 216 -7.57 13.84 6.60
CA PRO A 216 -8.00 12.92 7.64
C PRO A 216 -7.55 11.49 7.35
N VAL A 217 -6.90 10.84 8.32
CA VAL A 217 -6.36 9.48 8.19
C VAL A 217 -7.13 8.51 9.06
N TYR A 218 -7.53 7.39 8.47
CA TYR A 218 -8.10 6.23 9.15
C TYR A 218 -7.16 5.04 9.08
N VAL A 219 -6.82 4.47 10.22
CA VAL A 219 -5.93 3.32 10.35
C VAL A 219 -6.72 2.09 10.77
N LEU A 220 -6.55 1.00 10.03
CA LEU A 220 -7.10 -0.32 10.35
C LEU A 220 -5.96 -1.29 10.61
N ARG A 221 -5.96 -1.90 11.77
CA ARG A 221 -5.00 -2.93 12.19
C ARG A 221 -5.62 -4.31 12.18
N SER A 222 -4.85 -5.31 11.83
CA SER A 222 -5.26 -6.69 12.12
C SER A 222 -5.05 -7.01 13.60
N GLU A 223 -5.91 -7.88 14.17
CA GLU A 223 -5.79 -8.30 15.56
C GLU A 223 -4.48 -9.09 15.79
N HIS A 224 -4.16 -9.98 14.86
CA HIS A 224 -2.95 -10.79 14.90
C HIS A 224 -2.09 -10.48 13.66
N ASP A 225 -1.01 -9.70 13.84
CA ASP A 225 -0.11 -9.32 12.75
C ASP A 225 1.30 -9.84 12.98
N ASP A 226 1.63 -10.94 12.31
CA ASP A 226 2.96 -11.56 12.35
C ASP A 226 3.93 -10.92 11.33
N ILE A 227 3.44 -10.06 10.43
CA ILE A 227 4.22 -9.43 9.36
C ILE A 227 4.61 -8.01 9.73
N VAL A 228 3.63 -7.21 10.18
CA VAL A 228 3.82 -5.85 10.68
C VAL A 228 3.40 -5.80 12.15
N PRO A 229 4.32 -6.00 13.09
CA PRO A 229 4.00 -5.88 14.51
C PRO A 229 3.40 -4.51 14.85
N HIS A 230 2.43 -4.46 15.75
CA HIS A 230 1.70 -3.26 16.12
C HIS A 230 2.62 -2.10 16.51
N SER A 231 3.78 -2.37 17.12
CA SER A 231 4.77 -1.35 17.46
C SER A 231 5.26 -0.51 16.28
N HIS A 232 5.26 -1.06 15.06
CA HIS A 232 5.58 -0.31 13.84
C HIS A 232 4.43 0.60 13.41
N THR A 233 3.19 0.15 13.60
CA THR A 233 2.00 1.01 13.36
C THR A 233 1.91 2.11 14.42
N ASP A 234 2.25 1.81 15.70
CA ASP A 234 2.25 2.80 16.79
C ASP A 234 3.17 3.99 16.48
N LEU A 235 4.38 3.71 15.97
CA LEU A 235 5.33 4.75 15.58
C LEU A 235 4.82 5.63 14.44
N LEU A 236 4.11 5.04 13.47
CA LEU A 236 3.50 5.80 12.38
C LEU A 236 2.35 6.66 12.90
N VAL A 237 1.45 6.07 13.68
CA VAL A 237 0.24 6.74 14.22
C VAL A 237 0.59 7.94 15.08
N GLN A 238 1.66 7.85 15.90
CA GLN A 238 2.17 8.97 16.70
C GLN A 238 2.60 10.20 15.86
N LYS A 239 2.88 9.99 14.57
CA LYS A 239 3.30 11.03 13.63
C LYS A 239 2.18 11.58 12.75
N LEU A 240 1.00 10.98 12.79
CA LEU A 240 -0.17 11.41 12.02
C LEU A 240 -0.92 12.52 12.77
N GLY A 241 -0.70 13.78 12.36
CA GLY A 241 -1.37 14.95 12.96
C GLY A 241 -2.89 15.00 12.69
N THR A 242 -3.36 14.27 11.67
CA THR A 242 -4.76 14.27 11.22
C THR A 242 -5.45 12.92 11.40
N LEU A 243 -4.95 12.10 12.32
CA LEU A 243 -5.55 10.81 12.66
C LEU A 243 -6.99 10.98 13.15
N GLN A 244 -7.94 10.29 12.52
CA GLN A 244 -9.35 10.30 12.90
C GLN A 244 -9.72 9.09 13.73
N ALA A 245 -9.23 7.92 13.33
CA ALA A 245 -9.42 6.69 14.07
C ALA A 245 -8.28 5.71 13.79
N ASP A 246 -8.00 4.85 14.77
CA ASP A 246 -7.03 3.77 14.75
C ASP A 246 -7.69 2.56 15.41
N GLU A 247 -8.09 1.58 14.60
CA GLU A 247 -8.97 0.51 15.02
C GLU A 247 -8.39 -0.86 14.70
N ILE A 248 -8.59 -1.80 15.62
CA ILE A 248 -8.28 -3.21 15.42
C ILE A 248 -9.53 -3.91 14.87
N VAL A 249 -9.35 -4.72 13.84
CA VAL A 249 -10.41 -5.56 13.27
C VAL A 249 -10.36 -6.94 13.94
N PRO A 250 -11.38 -7.33 14.71
CA PRO A 250 -11.39 -8.62 15.40
C PRO A 250 -11.34 -9.82 14.45
N GLY A 251 -10.71 -10.91 14.86
CA GLY A 251 -10.57 -12.15 14.07
C GLY A 251 -9.70 -12.02 12.83
N SER A 252 -8.99 -10.90 12.70
CA SER A 252 -8.16 -10.63 11.52
C SER A 252 -6.68 -10.94 11.74
N ASN A 253 -6.01 -11.24 10.64
CA ASN A 253 -4.56 -11.29 10.52
C ASN A 253 -4.12 -10.45 9.31
N HIS A 254 -2.81 -10.31 9.12
CA HIS A 254 -2.26 -9.49 8.02
C HIS A 254 -2.76 -9.87 6.63
N ILE A 255 -3.10 -11.14 6.42
CA ILE A 255 -3.48 -11.66 5.10
C ILE A 255 -4.97 -11.51 4.84
N ASN A 256 -5.83 -11.87 5.83
CA ASN A 256 -7.27 -11.93 5.62
C ASN A 256 -8.00 -10.60 5.83
N ILE A 257 -7.40 -9.66 6.58
CA ILE A 257 -8.04 -8.38 6.95
C ILE A 257 -8.74 -7.65 5.79
N PRO A 258 -8.18 -7.51 4.56
CA PRO A 258 -8.86 -6.76 3.50
C PRO A 258 -10.10 -7.47 2.95
N TYR A 259 -10.23 -8.76 3.19
CA TYR A 259 -11.34 -9.59 2.70
C TYR A 259 -12.48 -9.76 3.71
N LEU A 260 -12.29 -9.31 4.96
CA LEU A 260 -13.32 -9.38 5.99
C LEU A 260 -14.40 -8.32 5.71
N GLU A 261 -15.65 -8.74 5.85
CA GLU A 261 -16.80 -7.87 5.64
C GLU A 261 -16.75 -6.64 6.56
N GLU A 262 -16.37 -6.84 7.82
CA GLU A 262 -16.20 -5.75 8.79
C GLU A 262 -15.18 -4.71 8.32
N THR A 263 -14.02 -5.13 7.80
CA THR A 263 -13.01 -4.20 7.24
C THR A 263 -13.61 -3.40 6.08
N GLN A 264 -14.30 -4.09 5.17
CA GLN A 264 -14.89 -3.47 3.99
C GLN A 264 -15.97 -2.46 4.37
N GLN A 265 -16.82 -2.79 5.34
CA GLN A 265 -17.86 -1.88 5.87
C GLN A 265 -17.26 -0.66 6.56
N ARG A 266 -16.21 -0.83 7.37
CA ARG A 266 -15.53 0.28 8.05
C ARG A 266 -14.90 1.25 7.05
N ILE A 267 -14.23 0.75 6.01
CA ILE A 267 -13.67 1.57 4.93
C ILE A 267 -14.79 2.32 4.20
N ALA A 268 -15.84 1.62 3.80
CA ALA A 268 -16.99 2.20 3.11
C ALA A 268 -17.65 3.30 3.94
N TYR A 269 -17.87 3.06 5.23
CA TYR A 269 -18.46 4.01 6.15
C TYR A 269 -17.62 5.28 6.28
N PHE A 270 -16.32 5.13 6.59
CA PHE A 270 -15.41 6.27 6.74
C PHE A 270 -15.36 7.13 5.48
N LEU A 271 -15.20 6.53 4.30
CA LEU A 271 -15.13 7.28 3.05
C LEU A 271 -16.46 7.91 2.67
N THR A 272 -17.59 7.23 2.91
CA THR A 272 -18.93 7.77 2.64
C THR A 272 -19.21 8.99 3.51
N ASP A 273 -18.88 8.93 4.80
CA ASP A 273 -19.02 10.06 5.71
C ASP A 273 -18.19 11.27 5.26
N ARG A 274 -16.97 11.05 4.76
CA ARG A 274 -16.08 12.10 4.26
C ARG A 274 -16.55 12.73 2.94
N PHE A 275 -17.09 11.91 2.05
CA PHE A 275 -17.54 12.37 0.74
C PHE A 275 -18.95 12.98 0.75
N TYR A 276 -19.78 12.56 1.69
CA TYR A 276 -21.17 12.97 1.83
C TYR A 276 -21.48 13.30 3.31
N PRO A 277 -20.81 14.33 3.87
CA PRO A 277 -21.04 14.70 5.27
C PRO A 277 -22.52 15.00 5.46
N GLN A 278 -23.14 14.34 6.47
CA GLN A 278 -24.51 14.63 6.85
C GLN A 278 -24.59 16.09 7.33
N PRO A 279 -25.63 16.84 6.96
CA PRO A 279 -25.81 18.18 7.49
C PRO A 279 -25.90 18.08 9.03
N VAL A 280 -25.04 18.83 9.72
CA VAL A 280 -25.15 19.00 11.16
C VAL A 280 -26.51 19.65 11.42
N LEU A 281 -27.47 18.90 11.94
CA LEU A 281 -28.74 19.48 12.37
C LEU A 281 -28.41 20.49 13.47
N PRO A 282 -28.83 21.75 13.35
CA PRO A 282 -28.65 22.71 14.44
C PRO A 282 -29.40 22.21 15.68
N VAL A 283 -28.69 22.15 16.81
CA VAL A 283 -29.25 21.81 18.13
C VAL A 283 -30.15 22.93 18.61
#